data_3719a317af9eece78fc2ff472f8e994c
#
_entry.id   3719a317af9eece78fc2ff472f8e994c
#
_cell.length_a   1.000
_cell.length_b   1.000
_cell.length_c   1.000
_cell.angle_alpha   90.00
_cell.angle_beta   90.00
_cell.angle_gamma   90.00
#
_symmetry.space_group_name_H-M   'P 1'
#
loop_
_entity.id
_entity.type
_entity.pdbx_description
1 polymer ?
#
loop_
_entity_poly.entity_id
_entity_poly.type
_entity_poly.pdbx_seq_one_letter_code
_entity_poly.pdbx_strand_id
1 'polypeptide(L)'
;RLRPGAAGRRDLAALAAFALVGVTLFYASLALAIDAGGISLAFVLLYTAPAFVALLAWPLLGERLDRRKLLLVAVAIAGVALVAQAGGGMRVGPAALAWGLASGASYASYYLFGKWVLHHYAPVTVFAIVLPIGAAGLAPLVRFAPSKPPEAWLWLVVLSVVSTYLAYLAYYTGLRRTEASRAVLVATVEPVAAALWAAAWFGERLGPLGWAGAA
;
A
#
# COMPACT_ATOMS: atom_id res chain seq x y z
N ARG A 1 15.27 23.80 -2.28
CA ARG A 1 14.06 24.40 -1.66
C ARG A 1 13.26 25.07 -2.78
N LEU A 2 12.41 24.30 -3.48
CA LEU A 2 11.46 24.87 -4.43
C LEU A 2 10.34 25.55 -3.64
N ARG A 3 10.06 26.81 -3.97
CA ARG A 3 8.97 27.60 -3.38
C ARG A 3 7.62 26.93 -3.68
N PRO A 4 6.67 26.89 -2.74
CA PRO A 4 5.31 26.46 -3.01
C PRO A 4 4.65 27.51 -3.91
N GLY A 5 4.67 27.28 -5.20
CA GLY A 5 4.07 28.24 -6.15
C GLY A 5 4.37 27.98 -7.62
N ALA A 6 5.19 27.00 -7.96
CA ALA A 6 5.55 26.72 -9.35
C ALA A 6 5.55 25.21 -9.65
N ALA A 7 4.50 24.49 -9.27
CA ALA A 7 4.25 23.19 -9.86
C ALA A 7 3.89 23.42 -11.32
N GLY A 8 4.81 23.12 -12.22
CA GLY A 8 4.56 23.21 -13.65
C GLY A 8 3.43 22.26 -14.06
N ARG A 9 2.77 22.50 -15.20
CA ARG A 9 1.72 21.60 -15.72
C ARG A 9 2.15 20.12 -15.74
N ARG A 10 3.44 19.86 -15.98
CA ARG A 10 4.00 18.50 -15.97
C ARG A 10 4.01 17.87 -14.59
N ASP A 11 4.34 18.63 -13.55
CA ASP A 11 4.38 18.12 -12.17
C ASP A 11 2.96 17.82 -11.66
N LEU A 12 2.00 18.71 -11.98
CA LEU A 12 0.60 18.49 -11.64
C LEU A 12 0.05 17.25 -12.35
N ALA A 13 0.36 17.05 -13.64
CA ALA A 13 -0.04 15.86 -14.37
C ALA A 13 0.58 14.58 -13.77
N ALA A 14 1.85 14.64 -13.34
CA ALA A 14 2.50 13.52 -12.67
C ALA A 14 1.88 13.20 -11.31
N LEU A 15 1.55 14.23 -10.49
CA LEU A 15 0.84 14.04 -9.22
C LEU A 15 -0.57 13.48 -9.44
N ALA A 16 -1.29 13.94 -10.47
CA ALA A 16 -2.59 13.40 -10.84
C ALA A 16 -2.50 11.94 -11.32
N ALA A 17 -1.50 11.60 -12.14
CA ALA A 17 -1.24 10.21 -12.54
C ALA A 17 -0.94 9.33 -11.33
N PHE A 18 -0.13 9.81 -10.39
CA PHE A 18 0.12 9.09 -9.13
C PHE A 18 -1.15 8.94 -8.29
N ALA A 19 -2.00 9.96 -8.20
CA ALA A 19 -3.26 9.89 -7.49
C ALA A 19 -4.18 8.82 -8.09
N LEU A 20 -4.27 8.75 -9.43
CA LEU A 20 -5.10 7.78 -10.12
C LEU A 20 -4.55 6.35 -10.03
N VAL A 21 -3.23 6.17 -10.15
CA VAL A 21 -2.62 4.83 -10.05
C VAL A 21 -2.43 4.41 -8.60
N GLY A 22 -1.76 5.24 -7.79
CA GLY A 22 -1.41 4.90 -6.42
C GLY A 22 -2.59 4.95 -5.45
N VAL A 23 -3.61 5.78 -5.67
CA VAL A 23 -4.77 5.84 -4.78
C VAL A 23 -5.98 5.18 -5.42
N THR A 24 -6.48 5.70 -6.54
CA THR A 24 -7.73 5.20 -7.12
C THR A 24 -7.61 3.74 -7.56
N LEU A 25 -6.67 3.42 -8.44
CA LEU A 25 -6.49 2.05 -8.94
C LEU A 25 -6.08 1.09 -7.82
N PHE A 26 -5.23 1.53 -6.90
CA PHE A 26 -4.80 0.74 -5.75
C PHE A 26 -5.99 0.28 -4.89
N TYR A 27 -6.78 1.21 -4.36
CA TYR A 27 -7.91 0.87 -3.50
C TYR A 27 -9.03 0.16 -4.25
N ALA A 28 -9.30 0.53 -5.50
CA ALA A 28 -10.29 -0.15 -6.33
C ALA A 28 -9.90 -1.60 -6.60
N SER A 29 -8.67 -1.84 -7.04
CA SER A 29 -8.18 -3.19 -7.34
C SER A 29 -8.06 -4.06 -6.08
N LEU A 30 -7.66 -3.49 -4.94
CA LEU A 30 -7.64 -4.20 -3.67
C LEU A 30 -9.05 -4.63 -3.24
N ALA A 31 -10.03 -3.73 -3.31
CA ALA A 31 -11.42 -4.06 -2.97
C ALA A 31 -11.98 -5.16 -3.89
N LEU A 32 -11.74 -5.07 -5.20
CA LEU A 32 -12.15 -6.09 -6.17
C LEU A 32 -11.42 -7.43 -5.96
N ALA A 33 -10.15 -7.40 -5.55
CA ALA A 33 -9.40 -8.61 -5.20
C ALA A 33 -9.98 -9.29 -3.96
N ILE A 34 -10.37 -8.51 -2.94
CA ILE A 34 -11.01 -9.02 -1.71
C ILE A 34 -12.35 -9.67 -2.05
N ASP A 35 -13.16 -9.01 -2.87
CA ASP A 35 -14.46 -9.52 -3.29
C ASP A 35 -14.33 -10.83 -4.09
N ALA A 36 -13.41 -10.89 -5.03
CA ALA A 36 -13.19 -12.05 -5.88
C ALA A 36 -12.49 -13.23 -5.19
N GLY A 37 -11.48 -12.97 -4.33
CA GLY A 37 -10.55 -13.97 -3.79
C GLY A 37 -10.53 -14.12 -2.28
N GLY A 38 -11.18 -13.21 -1.56
CA GLY A 38 -11.11 -13.10 -0.11
C GLY A 38 -9.92 -12.27 0.36
N ILE A 39 -9.97 -11.84 1.62
CA ILE A 39 -8.99 -10.94 2.23
C ILE A 39 -7.59 -11.55 2.17
N SER A 40 -7.43 -12.81 2.55
CA SER A 40 -6.13 -13.48 2.62
C SER A 40 -5.41 -13.49 1.28
N LEU A 41 -6.09 -13.89 0.18
CA LEU A 41 -5.47 -13.90 -1.15
C LEU A 41 -5.16 -12.48 -1.65
N ALA A 42 -6.07 -11.53 -1.42
CA ALA A 42 -5.87 -10.14 -1.84
C ALA A 42 -4.60 -9.54 -1.20
N PHE A 43 -4.38 -9.77 0.11
CA PHE A 43 -3.17 -9.28 0.79
C PHE A 43 -1.90 -10.03 0.40
N VAL A 44 -1.94 -11.36 0.15
CA VAL A 44 -0.78 -12.07 -0.42
C VAL A 44 -0.35 -11.43 -1.74
N LEU A 45 -1.32 -11.15 -2.62
CA LEU A 45 -1.03 -10.55 -3.92
C LEU A 45 -0.62 -9.07 -3.80
N LEU A 46 -1.19 -8.32 -2.88
CA LEU A 46 -0.76 -6.96 -2.54
C LEU A 46 0.72 -6.93 -2.13
N TYR A 47 1.13 -7.86 -1.25
CA TYR A 47 2.51 -7.95 -0.78
C TYR A 47 3.48 -8.57 -1.80
N THR A 48 3.07 -8.75 -3.05
CA THR A 48 4.02 -8.88 -4.19
C THR A 48 4.63 -7.54 -4.59
N ALA A 49 4.17 -6.41 -4.04
CA ALA A 49 4.74 -5.07 -4.27
C ALA A 49 6.27 -4.99 -4.11
N PRO A 50 6.92 -5.64 -3.13
CA PRO A 50 8.39 -5.69 -3.06
C PRO A 50 9.05 -6.23 -4.32
N ALA A 51 8.45 -7.22 -5.00
CA ALA A 51 8.97 -7.72 -6.25
C ALA A 51 8.85 -6.68 -7.38
N PHE A 52 7.70 -6.00 -7.49
CA PHE A 52 7.54 -4.91 -8.45
C PHE A 52 8.50 -3.76 -8.19
N VAL A 53 8.67 -3.36 -6.92
CA VAL A 53 9.64 -2.32 -6.55
C VAL A 53 11.06 -2.76 -6.90
N ALA A 54 11.46 -3.98 -6.54
CA ALA A 54 12.80 -4.48 -6.82
C ALA A 54 13.11 -4.49 -8.32
N LEU A 55 12.15 -4.94 -9.15
CA LEU A 55 12.32 -4.98 -10.60
C LEU A 55 12.36 -3.59 -11.24
N LEU A 56 11.56 -2.65 -10.75
CA LEU A 56 11.39 -1.32 -11.35
C LEU A 56 12.31 -0.26 -10.75
N ALA A 57 12.80 -0.43 -9.52
CA ALA A 57 13.68 0.55 -8.87
C ALA A 57 15.04 0.69 -9.59
N TRP A 58 15.52 -0.38 -10.23
CA TRP A 58 16.75 -0.30 -11.01
C TRP A 58 16.61 0.62 -12.23
N PRO A 59 15.69 0.37 -13.19
CA PRO A 59 15.56 1.23 -14.37
C PRO A 59 15.01 2.64 -14.06
N LEU A 60 14.19 2.81 -13.01
CA LEU A 60 13.54 4.08 -12.71
C LEU A 60 14.31 4.95 -11.72
N LEU A 61 15.00 4.35 -10.77
CA LEU A 61 15.68 5.06 -9.67
C LEU A 61 17.18 4.82 -9.62
N GLY A 62 17.73 3.93 -10.47
CA GLY A 62 19.14 3.55 -10.45
C GLY A 62 19.55 2.70 -9.25
N GLU A 63 18.59 2.15 -8.49
CA GLU A 63 18.87 1.30 -7.34
C GLU A 63 19.37 -0.07 -7.80
N ARG A 64 20.52 -0.52 -7.28
CA ARG A 64 21.09 -1.81 -7.67
C ARG A 64 20.29 -2.97 -7.08
N LEU A 65 19.92 -3.91 -7.94
CA LEU A 65 19.40 -5.22 -7.59
C LEU A 65 20.59 -6.12 -7.23
N ASP A 66 20.71 -6.47 -5.96
CA ASP A 66 21.66 -7.50 -5.52
C ASP A 66 20.92 -8.79 -5.10
N ARG A 67 21.68 -9.89 -5.01
CA ARG A 67 21.12 -11.20 -4.63
C ARG A 67 20.46 -11.18 -3.25
N ARG A 68 20.97 -10.36 -2.33
CA ARG A 68 20.42 -10.22 -0.98
C ARG A 68 19.03 -9.58 -1.01
N LYS A 69 18.85 -8.51 -1.79
CA LYS A 69 17.53 -7.87 -1.96
C LYS A 69 16.51 -8.85 -2.56
N LEU A 70 16.90 -9.62 -3.59
CA LEU A 70 16.03 -10.64 -4.20
C LEU A 70 15.64 -11.73 -3.21
N LEU A 71 16.59 -12.22 -2.41
CA LEU A 71 16.31 -13.21 -1.37
C LEU A 71 15.33 -12.65 -0.32
N LEU A 72 15.56 -11.42 0.16
CA LEU A 72 14.68 -10.78 1.13
C LEU A 72 13.26 -10.58 0.58
N VAL A 73 13.13 -10.20 -0.69
CA VAL A 73 11.81 -10.11 -1.37
C VAL A 73 11.12 -11.48 -1.41
N ALA A 74 11.84 -12.54 -1.78
CA ALA A 74 11.28 -13.88 -1.85
C ALA A 74 10.83 -14.38 -0.46
N VAL A 75 11.65 -14.16 0.57
CA VAL A 75 11.34 -14.51 1.98
C VAL A 75 10.13 -13.72 2.47
N ALA A 76 10.06 -12.41 2.21
CA ALA A 76 8.94 -11.56 2.62
C ALA A 76 7.61 -12.03 1.99
N ILE A 77 7.61 -12.33 0.68
CA ILE A 77 6.42 -12.84 -0.01
C ILE A 77 6.01 -14.20 0.55
N ALA A 78 6.96 -15.10 0.78
CA ALA A 78 6.68 -16.41 1.37
C ALA A 78 6.11 -16.28 2.79
N GLY A 79 6.67 -15.40 3.63
CA GLY A 79 6.17 -15.12 4.97
C GLY A 79 4.73 -14.61 4.97
N VAL A 80 4.42 -13.63 4.13
CA VAL A 80 3.05 -13.12 3.99
C VAL A 80 2.10 -14.21 3.50
N ALA A 81 2.52 -15.05 2.57
CA ALA A 81 1.71 -16.18 2.08
C ALA A 81 1.39 -17.19 3.20
N LEU A 82 2.34 -17.47 4.09
CA LEU A 82 2.14 -18.35 5.24
C LEU A 82 1.16 -17.74 6.27
N VAL A 83 1.31 -16.46 6.58
CA VAL A 83 0.37 -15.75 7.47
C VAL A 83 -1.05 -15.77 6.90
N ALA A 84 -1.20 -15.50 5.61
CA ALA A 84 -2.50 -15.48 4.96
C ALA A 84 -3.18 -16.86 4.88
N GLN A 85 -2.41 -17.94 4.71
CA GLN A 85 -2.96 -19.31 4.74
C GLN A 85 -3.54 -19.67 6.11
N ALA A 86 -3.00 -19.13 7.19
CA ALA A 86 -3.52 -19.35 8.54
C ALA A 86 -4.95 -18.79 8.72
N GLY A 87 -5.33 -17.76 7.95
CA GLY A 87 -6.67 -17.16 7.97
C GLY A 87 -7.74 -17.93 7.17
N GLY A 88 -7.36 -18.86 6.29
CA GLY A 88 -8.28 -19.65 5.46
C GLY A 88 -9.04 -18.82 4.41
N GLY A 89 -9.92 -19.49 3.67
CA GLY A 89 -10.93 -18.80 2.83
C GLY A 89 -10.43 -18.21 1.50
N MET A 90 -9.26 -18.57 1.00
CA MET A 90 -8.76 -18.12 -0.30
C MET A 90 -9.52 -18.78 -1.46
N ARG A 91 -10.05 -17.94 -2.35
CA ARG A 91 -10.68 -18.36 -3.62
C ARG A 91 -9.78 -17.92 -4.78
N VAL A 92 -9.00 -18.86 -5.30
CA VAL A 92 -8.07 -18.57 -6.40
C VAL A 92 -8.83 -18.64 -7.73
N GLY A 93 -8.88 -17.51 -8.42
CA GLY A 93 -9.51 -17.39 -9.74
C GLY A 93 -8.84 -16.29 -10.57
N PRO A 94 -9.08 -16.25 -11.91
CA PRO A 94 -8.43 -15.29 -12.80
C PRO A 94 -8.67 -13.83 -12.38
N ALA A 95 -9.90 -13.49 -11.98
CA ALA A 95 -10.25 -12.15 -11.52
C ALA A 95 -9.53 -11.79 -10.22
N ALA A 96 -9.48 -12.69 -9.23
CA ALA A 96 -8.78 -12.48 -7.97
C ALA A 96 -7.27 -12.26 -8.21
N LEU A 97 -6.66 -13.06 -9.08
CA LEU A 97 -5.25 -12.91 -9.45
C LEU A 97 -4.98 -11.58 -10.17
N ALA A 98 -5.81 -11.23 -11.15
CA ALA A 98 -5.65 -10.01 -11.94
C ALA A 98 -5.77 -8.76 -11.04
N TRP A 99 -6.82 -8.66 -10.23
CA TRP A 99 -7.03 -7.52 -9.34
C TRP A 99 -6.01 -7.48 -8.20
N GLY A 100 -5.65 -8.62 -7.63
CA GLY A 100 -4.64 -8.70 -6.58
C GLY A 100 -3.25 -8.27 -7.06
N LEU A 101 -2.81 -8.74 -8.23
CA LEU A 101 -1.55 -8.29 -8.83
C LEU A 101 -1.60 -6.81 -9.26
N ALA A 102 -2.74 -6.33 -9.77
CA ALA A 102 -2.93 -4.91 -10.06
C ALA A 102 -2.80 -4.06 -8.79
N SER A 103 -3.34 -4.51 -7.65
CA SER A 103 -3.18 -3.82 -6.37
C SER A 103 -1.72 -3.79 -5.92
N GLY A 104 -0.98 -4.90 -6.03
CA GLY A 104 0.45 -4.97 -5.71
C GLY A 104 1.31 -4.07 -6.60
N ALA A 105 1.05 -4.05 -7.91
CA ALA A 105 1.73 -3.16 -8.85
C ALA A 105 1.42 -1.68 -8.58
N SER A 106 0.14 -1.36 -8.30
CA SER A 106 -0.28 -0.01 -7.92
C SER A 106 0.34 0.42 -6.59
N TYR A 107 0.39 -0.47 -5.61
CA TYR A 107 1.05 -0.21 -4.34
C TYR A 107 2.55 0.05 -4.50
N ALA A 108 3.22 -0.64 -5.42
CA ALA A 108 4.61 -0.37 -5.75
C ALA A 108 4.84 1.07 -6.24
N SER A 109 3.82 1.69 -6.86
CA SER A 109 3.90 3.08 -7.30
C SER A 109 4.13 4.07 -6.16
N TYR A 110 3.64 3.79 -4.94
CA TYR A 110 3.91 4.62 -3.75
C TYR A 110 5.40 4.75 -3.46
N TYR A 111 6.15 3.67 -3.63
CA TYR A 111 7.57 3.63 -3.35
C TYR A 111 8.37 4.30 -4.47
N LEU A 112 8.06 3.94 -5.71
CA LEU A 112 8.79 4.39 -6.89
C LEU A 112 8.52 5.86 -7.19
N PHE A 113 7.25 6.22 -7.34
CA PHE A 113 6.86 7.59 -7.61
C PHE A 113 7.08 8.48 -6.38
N GLY A 114 6.78 7.97 -5.18
CA GLY A 114 7.06 8.65 -3.93
C GLY A 114 8.52 9.07 -3.84
N LYS A 115 9.45 8.17 -4.15
CA LYS A 115 10.88 8.48 -4.13
C LYS A 115 11.23 9.59 -5.12
N TRP A 116 10.67 9.55 -6.33
CA TRP A 116 10.87 10.58 -7.34
C TRP A 116 10.30 11.94 -6.92
N VAL A 117 9.05 11.97 -6.45
CA VAL A 117 8.37 13.24 -6.12
C VAL A 117 8.94 13.92 -4.88
N LEU A 118 9.48 13.14 -3.94
CA LEU A 118 10.06 13.65 -2.70
C LEU A 118 11.38 14.42 -2.91
N HIS A 119 12.01 14.32 -4.08
CA HIS A 119 13.11 15.20 -4.44
C HIS A 119 12.65 16.63 -4.71
N HIS A 120 11.39 16.82 -5.11
CA HIS A 120 10.85 18.10 -5.55
C HIS A 120 9.87 18.71 -4.53
N TYR A 121 9.10 17.89 -3.84
CA TYR A 121 7.99 18.31 -2.97
C TYR A 121 8.09 17.77 -1.55
N ALA A 122 7.54 18.53 -0.59
CA ALA A 122 7.36 18.03 0.77
C ALA A 122 6.20 17.02 0.81
N PRO A 123 6.26 15.99 1.70
CA PRO A 123 5.18 15.00 1.84
C PRO A 123 3.79 15.62 2.02
N VAL A 124 3.69 16.66 2.84
CA VAL A 124 2.43 17.39 3.07
C VAL A 124 1.82 17.90 1.76
N THR A 125 2.65 18.53 0.90
CA THR A 125 2.19 19.07 -0.40
C THR A 125 1.73 17.95 -1.33
N VAL A 126 2.47 16.83 -1.36
CA VAL A 126 2.12 15.67 -2.19
C VAL A 126 0.74 15.14 -1.80
N PHE A 127 0.52 14.86 -0.52
CA PHE A 127 -0.74 14.26 -0.06
C PHE A 127 -1.91 15.24 -0.03
N ALA A 128 -1.66 16.54 0.13
CA ALA A 128 -2.70 17.55 -0.02
C ALA A 128 -3.29 17.60 -1.46
N ILE A 129 -2.52 17.16 -2.46
CA ILE A 129 -2.96 17.09 -3.87
C ILE A 129 -3.45 15.68 -4.22
N VAL A 130 -2.66 14.67 -3.89
CA VAL A 130 -2.88 13.27 -4.32
C VAL A 130 -4.11 12.65 -3.69
N LEU A 131 -4.34 12.87 -2.38
CA LEU A 131 -5.49 12.23 -1.70
C LEU A 131 -6.85 12.75 -2.21
N PRO A 132 -7.10 14.07 -2.37
CA PRO A 132 -8.37 14.55 -2.91
C PRO A 132 -8.63 14.07 -4.35
N ILE A 133 -7.60 14.08 -5.21
CA ILE A 133 -7.74 13.61 -6.60
C ILE A 133 -8.02 12.10 -6.62
N GLY A 134 -7.30 11.32 -5.83
CA GLY A 134 -7.51 9.88 -5.71
C GLY A 134 -8.88 9.52 -5.15
N ALA A 135 -9.35 10.25 -4.14
CA ALA A 135 -10.68 10.10 -3.57
C ALA A 135 -11.78 10.44 -4.59
N ALA A 136 -11.61 11.51 -5.38
CA ALA A 136 -12.52 11.85 -6.46
C ALA A 136 -12.59 10.73 -7.53
N GLY A 137 -11.46 10.09 -7.84
CA GLY A 137 -11.41 8.93 -8.73
C GLY A 137 -12.15 7.70 -8.18
N LEU A 138 -12.20 7.52 -6.85
CA LEU A 138 -12.94 6.44 -6.20
C LEU A 138 -14.43 6.73 -6.06
N ALA A 139 -14.84 7.99 -6.05
CA ALA A 139 -16.22 8.40 -5.78
C ALA A 139 -17.28 7.66 -6.62
N PRO A 140 -17.08 7.39 -7.94
CA PRO A 140 -18.03 6.64 -8.75
C PRO A 140 -18.19 5.16 -8.34
N LEU A 141 -17.20 4.61 -7.65
CA LEU A 141 -17.17 3.20 -7.22
C LEU A 141 -17.74 3.01 -5.81
N VAL A 142 -17.89 4.09 -5.04
CA VAL A 142 -18.36 4.05 -3.65
C VAL A 142 -19.87 4.21 -3.61
N ARG A 143 -20.56 3.22 -3.03
CA ARG A 143 -21.97 3.35 -2.68
C ARG A 143 -22.07 3.91 -1.27
N PHE A 144 -22.43 5.18 -1.16
CA PHE A 144 -22.66 5.80 0.14
C PHE A 144 -23.97 5.32 0.74
N ALA A 145 -23.93 4.66 1.90
CA ALA A 145 -25.14 4.36 2.66
C ALA A 145 -25.78 5.68 3.14
N PRO A 146 -27.09 5.87 2.96
CA PRO A 146 -27.76 7.17 3.21
C PRO A 146 -27.78 7.60 4.67
N SER A 147 -27.65 6.68 5.61
CA SER A 147 -27.62 7.01 7.05
C SER A 147 -26.54 6.23 7.74
N LYS A 148 -25.58 6.93 8.32
CA LYS A 148 -24.59 6.38 9.24
C LYS A 148 -24.79 7.03 10.61
N PRO A 149 -24.66 6.28 11.72
CA PRO A 149 -24.73 6.86 13.06
C PRO A 149 -23.59 7.87 13.26
N PRO A 150 -23.78 8.91 14.10
CA PRO A 150 -22.76 9.95 14.31
C PRO A 150 -21.39 9.41 14.70
N GLU A 151 -21.35 8.34 15.51
CA GLU A 151 -20.10 7.70 15.93
C GLU A 151 -19.31 7.14 14.73
N ALA A 152 -19.98 6.66 13.69
CA ALA A 152 -19.32 6.16 12.49
C ALA A 152 -18.54 7.28 11.77
N TRP A 153 -19.08 8.50 11.76
CA TRP A 153 -18.38 9.65 11.19
C TRP A 153 -17.15 10.03 11.98
N LEU A 154 -17.21 9.97 13.31
CA LEU A 154 -16.05 10.20 14.17
C LEU A 154 -14.94 9.20 13.85
N TRP A 155 -15.27 7.90 13.79
CA TRP A 155 -14.30 6.86 13.49
C TRP A 155 -13.73 6.95 12.06
N LEU A 156 -14.55 7.38 11.08
CA LEU A 156 -14.07 7.65 9.72
C LEU A 156 -13.07 8.81 9.69
N VAL A 157 -13.30 9.88 10.47
CA VAL A 157 -12.36 10.99 10.59
C VAL A 157 -11.06 10.53 11.26
N VAL A 158 -11.15 9.79 12.37
CA VAL A 158 -9.96 9.23 13.05
C VAL A 158 -9.17 8.33 12.09
N LEU A 159 -9.81 7.43 11.38
CA LEU A 159 -9.19 6.56 10.39
C LEU A 159 -8.51 7.37 9.28
N SER A 160 -9.18 8.39 8.76
CA SER A 160 -8.65 9.22 7.67
C SER A 160 -7.44 10.06 8.11
N VAL A 161 -7.51 10.64 9.30
CA VAL A 161 -6.44 11.53 9.80
C VAL A 161 -5.28 10.71 10.36
N VAL A 162 -5.55 9.80 11.29
CA VAL A 162 -4.51 9.09 12.04
C VAL A 162 -3.93 7.95 11.21
N SER A 163 -4.79 7.02 10.75
CA SER A 163 -4.33 5.80 10.09
C SER A 163 -3.99 5.99 8.61
N THR A 164 -4.44 7.10 7.99
CA THR A 164 -4.12 7.37 6.58
C THR A 164 -3.17 8.54 6.46
N TYR A 165 -3.62 9.76 6.78
CA TYR A 165 -2.83 10.98 6.49
C TYR A 165 -1.53 11.04 7.29
N LEU A 166 -1.58 10.88 8.62
CA LEU A 166 -0.39 10.93 9.48
C LEU A 166 0.55 9.75 9.20
N ALA A 167 0.01 8.56 8.94
CA ALA A 167 0.82 7.39 8.58
C ALA A 167 1.57 7.62 7.26
N TYR A 168 0.92 8.17 6.24
CA TYR A 168 1.60 8.53 4.99
C TYR A 168 2.66 9.62 5.19
N LEU A 169 2.39 10.64 6.01
CA LEU A 169 3.39 11.67 6.31
C LEU A 169 4.63 11.07 6.99
N ALA A 170 4.44 10.21 7.98
CA ALA A 170 5.53 9.53 8.68
C ALA A 170 6.32 8.65 7.71
N TYR A 171 5.61 7.82 6.93
CA TYR A 171 6.21 6.94 5.94
C TYR A 171 7.04 7.69 4.90
N TYR A 172 6.49 8.73 4.28
CA TYR A 172 7.18 9.51 3.25
C TYR A 172 8.33 10.34 3.81
N THR A 173 8.24 10.74 5.07
CA THR A 173 9.38 11.37 5.76
C THR A 173 10.56 10.41 5.90
N GLY A 174 10.29 9.15 6.22
CA GLY A 174 11.27 8.08 6.24
C GLY A 174 11.80 7.73 4.84
N LEU A 175 10.92 7.61 3.85
CA LEU A 175 11.26 7.27 2.46
C LEU A 175 12.24 8.27 1.82
N ARG A 176 12.21 9.54 2.22
CA ARG A 176 13.20 10.55 1.75
C ARG A 176 14.64 10.13 2.03
N ARG A 177 14.88 9.37 3.11
CA ARG A 177 16.21 9.01 3.62
C ARG A 177 16.61 7.57 3.31
N THR A 178 15.73 6.79 2.67
CA THR A 178 15.89 5.36 2.47
C THR A 178 15.68 5.01 1.00
N GLU A 179 16.31 3.94 0.50
CA GLU A 179 16.01 3.40 -0.84
C GLU A 179 14.58 2.84 -0.89
N ALA A 180 13.90 2.96 -2.06
CA ALA A 180 12.55 2.45 -2.24
C ALA A 180 12.46 0.94 -1.98
N SER A 181 13.45 0.19 -2.46
CA SER A 181 13.56 -1.26 -2.26
C SER A 181 13.76 -1.67 -0.80
N ARG A 182 14.39 -0.84 0.03
CA ARG A 182 14.49 -1.10 1.48
C ARG A 182 13.21 -0.69 2.20
N ALA A 183 12.61 0.43 1.84
CA ALA A 183 11.40 0.92 2.47
C ALA A 183 10.23 -0.07 2.29
N VAL A 184 10.07 -0.67 1.11
CA VAL A 184 9.02 -1.65 0.85
C VAL A 184 9.23 -2.94 1.68
N LEU A 185 10.48 -3.37 1.89
CA LEU A 185 10.77 -4.52 2.75
C LEU A 185 10.44 -4.24 4.22
N VAL A 186 10.75 -3.04 4.71
CA VAL A 186 10.35 -2.65 6.08
C VAL A 186 8.83 -2.62 6.24
N ALA A 187 8.10 -2.22 5.20
CA ALA A 187 6.63 -2.22 5.22
C ALA A 187 6.02 -3.63 5.31
N THR A 188 6.75 -4.70 4.98
CA THR A 188 6.25 -6.08 5.18
C THR A 188 6.14 -6.50 6.65
N VAL A 189 6.60 -5.68 7.59
CA VAL A 189 6.31 -5.83 9.03
C VAL A 189 4.84 -5.52 9.36
N GLU A 190 4.12 -4.79 8.49
CA GLU A 190 2.72 -4.40 8.68
C GLU A 190 1.79 -5.59 8.97
N PRO A 191 1.75 -6.68 8.17
CA PRO A 191 0.90 -7.83 8.47
C PRO A 191 1.27 -8.54 9.78
N VAL A 192 2.53 -8.53 10.17
CA VAL A 192 2.98 -9.09 11.45
C VAL A 192 2.46 -8.23 12.60
N ALA A 193 2.61 -6.92 12.50
CA ALA A 193 2.07 -5.98 13.49
C ALA A 193 0.55 -6.10 13.59
N ALA A 194 -0.16 -6.18 12.47
CA ALA A 194 -1.61 -6.37 12.45
C ALA A 194 -2.03 -7.67 13.16
N ALA A 195 -1.33 -8.77 12.92
CA ALA A 195 -1.60 -10.05 13.55
C ALA A 195 -1.34 -10.03 15.07
N LEU A 196 -0.27 -9.35 15.53
CA LEU A 196 0.01 -9.15 16.95
C LEU A 196 -1.07 -8.31 17.64
N TRP A 197 -1.55 -7.24 16.97
CA TRP A 197 -2.65 -6.42 17.48
C TRP A 197 -3.95 -7.22 17.54
N ALA A 198 -4.28 -8.00 16.50
CA ALA A 198 -5.46 -8.86 16.49
C ALA A 198 -5.42 -9.89 17.64
N ALA A 199 -4.26 -10.49 17.89
CA ALA A 199 -4.07 -11.39 19.02
C ALA A 199 -4.26 -10.69 20.37
N ALA A 200 -3.71 -9.48 20.53
CA ALA A 200 -3.74 -8.75 21.81
C ALA A 200 -5.12 -8.18 22.15
N TRP A 201 -5.87 -7.65 21.16
CA TRP A 201 -7.14 -6.96 21.39
C TRP A 201 -8.38 -7.83 21.13
N PHE A 202 -8.31 -8.73 20.15
CA PHE A 202 -9.45 -9.55 19.75
C PHE A 202 -9.31 -11.01 20.18
N GLY A 203 -8.17 -11.39 20.81
CA GLY A 203 -7.90 -12.76 21.22
C GLY A 203 -7.69 -13.72 20.04
N GLU A 204 -7.49 -13.20 18.84
CA GLU A 204 -7.20 -14.02 17.66
C GLU A 204 -5.84 -14.70 17.82
N ARG A 205 -5.76 -16.00 17.51
CA ARG A 205 -4.51 -16.74 17.63
C ARG A 205 -4.03 -17.16 16.24
N LEU A 206 -2.85 -16.73 15.90
CA LEU A 206 -2.12 -17.31 14.79
C LEU A 206 -1.80 -18.76 15.10
N GLY A 207 -2.17 -19.68 14.21
CA GLY A 207 -1.68 -21.06 14.29
C GLY A 207 -0.18 -21.15 14.05
N PRO A 208 0.44 -22.34 14.21
CA PRO A 208 1.88 -22.52 14.02
C PRO A 208 2.39 -22.02 12.67
N LEU A 209 1.59 -22.21 11.60
CA LEU A 209 1.92 -21.75 10.24
C LEU A 209 1.95 -20.22 10.15
N GLY A 210 1.00 -19.54 10.81
CA GLY A 210 0.99 -18.08 10.86
C GLY A 210 2.20 -17.49 11.60
N TRP A 211 2.59 -18.09 12.70
CA TRP A 211 3.82 -17.70 13.43
C TRP A 211 5.10 -17.95 12.62
N ALA A 212 5.16 -19.07 11.88
CA ALA A 212 6.29 -19.34 10.98
C ALA A 212 6.41 -18.30 9.84
N GLY A 213 5.27 -17.77 9.38
CA GLY A 213 5.26 -16.70 8.37
C GLY A 213 5.59 -15.31 8.92
N ALA A 214 5.36 -15.09 10.23
CA ALA A 214 5.62 -13.82 10.89
C ALA A 214 7.07 -13.66 11.38
N ALA A 215 7.84 -14.75 11.49
CA ALA A 215 9.25 -14.77 11.94
C ALA A 215 10.21 -14.46 10.80
#